data_21a7c5088bcc2af71984481610d182a0
#
_entry.id   21a7c5088bcc2af71984481610d182a0
#
_cell.length_a   1.000
_cell.length_b   1.000
_cell.length_c   1.000
_cell.angle_alpha   90.00
_cell.angle_beta   90.00
_cell.angle_gamma   90.00
#
_symmetry.space_group_name_H-M   'P 1'
#
loop_
_entity.id
_entity.type
_entity.pdbx_description
1 polymer ?
#
loop_
_entity_poly.entity_id
_entity_poly.type
_entity_poly.pdbx_seq_one_letter_code
_entity_poly.pdbx_strand_id
1 'polypeptide(L)'
;MSEEYQTVERNREAGSIGIGAMIVFIALILVAAVASTIIIKTAEELQQNAESTSDDTRKEISGKVNIIQILVNGTGTNDLDSLIVTAKIASGSTDVQVQDIDWVIVCGGTNGFGLITGNLGTTDSSGGEITAARSESVNADYLDGSDYAATDELTAGTTFKFDINLDLNAADPNAASDGDNDASEAGEAACNASAGVGETLELKMIVDGGGTTISELQIESITSGKEVT
;
A
#
# COMPACT_ATOMS: atom_id res chain seq x y z
N MET A 1 -13.56 -79.53 49.77
CA MET A 1 -13.05 -79.32 48.35
C MET A 1 -13.90 -78.33 47.55
N SER A 2 -15.21 -78.05 47.83
CA SER A 2 -15.98 -77.08 46.99
C SER A 2 -15.80 -75.61 47.35
N GLU A 3 -15.37 -75.25 48.54
CA GLU A 3 -15.15 -73.82 48.91
C GLU A 3 -13.85 -73.25 48.38
N GLU A 4 -12.82 -74.08 48.19
CA GLU A 4 -11.54 -73.63 47.64
C GLU A 4 -11.64 -73.30 46.14
N TYR A 5 -12.46 -74.02 45.38
CA TYR A 5 -12.73 -73.71 43.98
C TYR A 5 -13.50 -72.39 43.79
N GLN A 6 -14.45 -72.08 44.66
CA GLN A 6 -15.24 -70.84 44.59
C GLN A 6 -14.41 -69.59 44.92
N THR A 7 -13.44 -69.70 45.81
CA THR A 7 -12.50 -68.56 46.08
C THR A 7 -11.50 -68.32 44.97
N VAL A 8 -11.04 -69.38 44.28
CA VAL A 8 -10.15 -69.21 43.12
C VAL A 8 -10.85 -68.62 41.91
N GLU A 9 -12.11 -69.01 41.64
CA GLU A 9 -12.89 -68.40 40.55
C GLU A 9 -13.21 -66.92 40.83
N ARG A 10 -13.60 -66.55 42.04
CA ARG A 10 -13.87 -65.18 42.44
C ARG A 10 -12.66 -64.27 42.35
N ASN A 11 -11.48 -64.79 42.66
CA ASN A 11 -10.23 -64.07 42.49
C ASN A 11 -9.81 -63.88 41.02
N ARG A 12 -10.14 -64.85 40.15
CA ARG A 12 -9.91 -64.75 38.71
C ARG A 12 -10.81 -63.73 38.05
N GLU A 13 -12.09 -63.68 38.41
CA GLU A 13 -13.04 -62.69 37.94
C GLU A 13 -12.66 -61.28 38.42
N ALA A 14 -12.29 -61.07 39.66
CA ALA A 14 -11.83 -59.82 40.22
C ALA A 14 -10.51 -59.36 39.51
N GLY A 15 -9.60 -60.26 39.21
CA GLY A 15 -8.39 -59.95 38.45
C GLY A 15 -8.69 -59.52 37.00
N SER A 16 -9.64 -60.19 36.34
CA SER A 16 -10.03 -59.85 34.95
C SER A 16 -10.70 -58.47 34.87
N ILE A 17 -11.55 -58.14 35.84
CA ILE A 17 -12.19 -56.80 35.92
C ILE A 17 -11.11 -55.71 36.15
N GLY A 18 -10.11 -55.99 37.00
CA GLY A 18 -9.03 -55.05 37.28
C GLY A 18 -8.15 -54.78 36.05
N ILE A 19 -7.82 -55.84 35.29
CA ILE A 19 -7.05 -55.67 34.03
C ILE A 19 -7.83 -54.89 32.98
N GLY A 20 -9.14 -55.15 32.83
CA GLY A 20 -10.02 -54.44 31.94
C GLY A 20 -10.11 -52.94 32.30
N ALA A 21 -10.25 -52.61 33.57
CA ALA A 21 -10.25 -51.22 34.04
C ALA A 21 -8.91 -50.52 33.79
N MET A 22 -7.77 -51.17 33.96
CA MET A 22 -6.46 -50.60 33.66
C MET A 22 -6.27 -50.35 32.18
N ILE A 23 -6.74 -51.21 31.29
CA ILE A 23 -6.66 -50.98 29.82
C ILE A 23 -7.48 -49.79 29.43
N VAL A 24 -8.70 -49.65 29.93
CA VAL A 24 -9.56 -48.49 29.66
C VAL A 24 -8.92 -47.21 30.18
N PHE A 25 -8.34 -47.24 31.38
CA PHE A 25 -7.67 -46.09 31.96
C PHE A 25 -6.48 -45.61 31.15
N ILE A 26 -5.62 -46.54 30.69
CA ILE A 26 -4.48 -46.26 29.83
C ILE A 26 -4.97 -45.69 28.47
N ALA A 27 -6.03 -46.27 27.90
CA ALA A 27 -6.60 -45.79 26.65
C ALA A 27 -7.13 -44.35 26.78
N LEU A 28 -7.82 -44.03 27.89
CA LEU A 28 -8.29 -42.68 28.16
C LEU A 28 -7.14 -41.67 28.32
N ILE A 29 -6.06 -42.05 29.00
CA ILE A 29 -4.88 -41.19 29.15
C ILE A 29 -4.23 -40.95 27.78
N LEU A 30 -4.09 -41.96 26.93
CA LEU A 30 -3.53 -41.83 25.60
C LEU A 30 -4.37 -40.92 24.71
N VAL A 31 -5.67 -41.10 24.70
CA VAL A 31 -6.59 -40.23 23.95
C VAL A 31 -6.53 -38.78 24.45
N ALA A 32 -6.53 -38.59 25.77
CA ALA A 32 -6.42 -37.28 26.38
C ALA A 32 -5.10 -36.59 26.02
N ALA A 33 -3.98 -37.34 26.03
CA ALA A 33 -2.65 -36.81 25.65
C ALA A 33 -2.62 -36.38 24.18
N VAL A 34 -3.15 -37.21 23.26
CA VAL A 34 -3.21 -36.87 21.82
C VAL A 34 -4.13 -35.68 21.58
N ALA A 35 -5.30 -35.66 22.22
CA ALA A 35 -6.23 -34.55 22.10
C ALA A 35 -5.58 -33.23 22.58
N SER A 36 -4.89 -33.25 23.71
CA SER A 36 -4.19 -32.08 24.25
C SER A 36 -3.11 -31.55 23.29
N THR A 37 -2.32 -32.43 22.68
CA THR A 37 -1.28 -32.01 21.73
C THR A 37 -1.87 -31.38 20.47
N ILE A 38 -3.00 -31.88 19.98
CA ILE A 38 -3.70 -31.31 18.83
C ILE A 38 -4.25 -29.92 19.17
N ILE A 39 -4.90 -29.80 20.35
CA ILE A 39 -5.45 -28.51 20.79
C ILE A 39 -4.36 -27.46 20.96
N ILE A 40 -3.21 -27.82 21.55
CA ILE A 40 -2.09 -26.89 21.71
C ILE A 40 -1.56 -26.46 20.32
N LYS A 41 -1.33 -27.42 19.40
CA LYS A 41 -0.87 -27.09 18.05
C LYS A 41 -1.84 -26.17 17.31
N THR A 42 -3.13 -26.49 17.35
CA THR A 42 -4.11 -25.62 16.67
C THR A 42 -4.23 -24.24 17.32
N ALA A 43 -4.04 -24.14 18.64
CA ALA A 43 -4.00 -22.86 19.34
C ALA A 43 -2.77 -22.03 18.94
N GLU A 44 -1.59 -22.66 18.84
CA GLU A 44 -0.37 -22.00 18.38
C GLU A 44 -0.50 -21.50 16.93
N GLU A 45 -1.03 -22.32 16.02
CA GLU A 45 -1.27 -21.92 14.63
C GLU A 45 -2.27 -20.77 14.53
N LEU A 46 -3.34 -20.79 15.31
CA LEU A 46 -4.32 -19.70 15.36
C LEU A 46 -3.71 -18.42 15.92
N GLN A 47 -2.86 -18.53 16.95
CA GLN A 47 -2.18 -17.37 17.51
C GLN A 47 -1.22 -16.74 16.49
N GLN A 48 -0.40 -17.53 15.80
CA GLN A 48 0.51 -17.04 14.78
C GLN A 48 -0.25 -16.36 13.62
N ASN A 49 -1.35 -16.96 13.17
CA ASN A 49 -2.18 -16.34 12.14
C ASN A 49 -2.83 -15.03 12.61
N ALA A 50 -3.27 -14.98 13.87
CA ALA A 50 -3.85 -13.77 14.45
C ALA A 50 -2.81 -12.65 14.60
N GLU A 51 -1.58 -12.98 15.02
CA GLU A 51 -0.47 -12.02 15.10
C GLU A 51 -0.11 -11.50 13.72
N SER A 52 0.09 -12.38 12.73
CA SER A 52 0.38 -11.97 11.34
C SER A 52 -0.72 -11.07 10.77
N THR A 53 -1.98 -11.45 10.92
CA THR A 53 -3.11 -10.64 10.44
C THR A 53 -3.18 -9.29 11.16
N SER A 54 -2.90 -9.26 12.46
CA SER A 54 -2.88 -8.01 13.23
C SER A 54 -1.76 -7.08 12.78
N ASP A 55 -0.57 -7.63 12.52
CA ASP A 55 0.58 -6.86 12.05
C ASP A 55 0.36 -6.32 10.62
N ASP A 56 -0.20 -7.14 9.73
CA ASP A 56 -0.54 -6.71 8.37
C ASP A 56 -1.61 -5.62 8.39
N THR A 57 -2.66 -5.78 9.20
CA THR A 57 -3.70 -4.75 9.37
C THR A 57 -3.12 -3.46 9.95
N ARG A 58 -2.19 -3.55 10.90
CA ARG A 58 -1.52 -2.37 11.46
C ARG A 58 -0.68 -1.66 10.42
N LYS A 59 0.06 -2.37 9.59
CA LYS A 59 0.83 -1.79 8.48
C LYS A 59 -0.08 -1.07 7.49
N GLU A 60 -1.17 -1.73 7.08
CA GLU A 60 -2.14 -1.15 6.13
C GLU A 60 -2.81 0.13 6.67
N ILE A 61 -3.12 0.19 7.95
CA ILE A 61 -3.72 1.38 8.58
C ILE A 61 -2.67 2.46 8.85
N SER A 62 -1.45 2.08 9.24
CA SER A 62 -0.42 3.02 9.68
C SER A 62 0.40 3.61 8.55
N GLY A 63 0.69 2.83 7.50
CA GLY A 63 1.49 3.28 6.36
C GLY A 63 0.70 4.22 5.44
N LYS A 64 0.29 5.39 5.93
CA LYS A 64 -0.56 6.33 5.16
C LYS A 64 0.13 7.66 4.97
N VAL A 65 0.03 8.20 3.77
CA VAL A 65 0.45 9.56 3.43
C VAL A 65 -0.77 10.47 3.48
N ASN A 66 -0.67 11.59 4.18
CA ASN A 66 -1.68 12.63 4.20
C ASN A 66 -1.23 13.80 3.32
N ILE A 67 -2.05 14.17 2.36
CA ILE A 67 -1.83 15.36 1.54
C ILE A 67 -2.20 16.59 2.38
N ILE A 68 -1.28 17.56 2.46
CA ILE A 68 -1.46 18.79 3.22
C ILE A 68 -1.95 19.89 2.30
N GLN A 69 -1.30 20.04 1.13
CA GLN A 69 -1.56 21.13 0.21
C GLN A 69 -1.10 20.72 -1.19
N ILE A 70 -1.83 21.19 -2.19
CA ILE A 70 -1.46 21.06 -3.59
C ILE A 70 -1.50 22.44 -4.23
N LEU A 71 -0.40 22.83 -4.85
CA LEU A 71 -0.21 24.12 -5.48
C LEU A 71 0.02 23.96 -6.97
N VAL A 72 -0.47 24.92 -7.73
CA VAL A 72 -0.14 25.10 -9.14
C VAL A 72 1.32 25.54 -9.27
N ASN A 73 2.15 24.78 -9.99
CA ASN A 73 3.54 25.13 -10.26
C ASN A 73 3.71 25.69 -11.68
N GLY A 74 3.43 24.91 -12.70
CA GLY A 74 3.50 25.30 -14.10
C GLY A 74 2.12 25.47 -14.72
N THR A 75 2.03 26.38 -15.70
CA THR A 75 0.79 26.66 -16.40
C THR A 75 1.03 26.81 -17.88
N GLY A 76 0.21 26.14 -18.70
CA GLY A 76 0.11 26.34 -20.13
C GLY A 76 -0.77 27.54 -20.50
N THR A 77 -1.33 27.53 -21.68
CA THR A 77 -2.15 28.64 -22.18
C THR A 77 -3.51 28.72 -21.48
N ASN A 78 -4.14 27.56 -21.20
CA ASN A 78 -5.46 27.46 -20.57
C ASN A 78 -5.57 26.30 -19.57
N ASP A 79 -4.49 25.64 -19.23
CA ASP A 79 -4.39 24.40 -18.50
C ASP A 79 -3.21 24.40 -17.52
N LEU A 80 -3.17 23.38 -16.70
CA LEU A 80 -2.08 23.14 -15.76
C LEU A 80 -1.03 22.20 -16.38
N ASP A 81 0.22 22.63 -16.34
CA ASP A 81 1.34 21.79 -16.76
C ASP A 81 1.92 20.98 -15.58
N SER A 82 2.00 21.58 -14.41
CA SER A 82 2.60 20.92 -13.26
C SER A 82 1.99 21.39 -11.93
N LEU A 83 2.03 20.46 -10.95
CA LEU A 83 1.54 20.64 -9.59
C LEU A 83 2.67 20.34 -8.59
N ILE A 84 2.74 21.10 -7.51
CA ILE A 84 3.54 20.78 -6.33
C ILE A 84 2.61 20.18 -5.28
N VAL A 85 2.88 18.96 -4.87
CA VAL A 85 2.16 18.29 -3.79
C VAL A 85 3.00 18.33 -2.52
N THR A 86 2.46 18.87 -1.47
CA THR A 86 3.05 18.80 -0.12
C THR A 86 2.28 17.75 0.67
N ALA A 87 3.00 16.75 1.15
CA ALA A 87 2.43 15.62 1.84
C ALA A 87 3.18 15.35 3.16
N LYS A 88 2.57 14.56 4.01
CA LYS A 88 3.09 14.20 5.32
C LYS A 88 2.79 12.74 5.63
N ILE A 89 3.77 12.03 6.16
CA ILE A 89 3.55 10.69 6.70
C ILE A 89 2.64 10.78 7.93
N ALA A 90 1.62 9.94 7.98
CA ALA A 90 0.65 9.93 9.08
C ALA A 90 1.35 9.70 10.43
N SER A 91 0.87 10.37 11.47
CA SER A 91 1.39 10.16 12.82
C SER A 91 1.03 8.76 13.31
N GLY A 92 2.02 7.98 13.74
CA GLY A 92 1.85 6.57 14.12
C GLY A 92 2.04 5.59 12.97
N SER A 93 2.42 6.07 11.78
CA SER A 93 2.90 5.22 10.70
C SER A 93 4.22 4.54 11.08
N THR A 94 4.48 3.40 10.48
CA THR A 94 5.84 2.86 10.36
C THR A 94 6.65 3.74 9.39
N ASP A 95 7.96 3.71 9.50
CA ASP A 95 8.85 4.39 8.57
C ASP A 95 8.66 3.77 7.17
N VAL A 96 8.59 4.63 6.16
CA VAL A 96 8.32 4.27 4.76
C VAL A 96 9.48 4.77 3.92
N GLN A 97 10.02 3.95 3.04
CA GLN A 97 11.03 4.40 2.10
C GLN A 97 10.39 5.23 0.98
N VAL A 98 11.12 6.21 0.46
CA VAL A 98 10.63 7.08 -0.62
C VAL A 98 10.24 6.26 -1.84
N GLN A 99 11.00 5.21 -2.17
CA GLN A 99 10.73 4.32 -3.30
C GLN A 99 9.48 3.44 -3.14
N ASP A 100 8.92 3.32 -1.92
CA ASP A 100 7.74 2.52 -1.63
C ASP A 100 6.44 3.35 -1.76
N ILE A 101 6.55 4.60 -2.24
CA ILE A 101 5.41 5.49 -2.42
C ILE A 101 5.17 5.71 -3.90
N ASP A 102 4.06 5.17 -4.38
CA ASP A 102 3.54 5.37 -5.73
C ASP A 102 2.43 6.42 -5.74
N TRP A 103 2.32 7.15 -6.82
CA TRP A 103 1.21 8.05 -7.05
C TRP A 103 0.58 7.84 -8.43
N VAL A 104 -0.70 8.12 -8.51
CA VAL A 104 -1.50 8.01 -9.73
C VAL A 104 -2.39 9.23 -9.81
N ILE A 105 -2.36 9.92 -10.95
CA ILE A 105 -3.37 10.93 -11.29
C ILE A 105 -4.29 10.38 -12.37
N VAL A 106 -5.58 10.54 -12.11
CA VAL A 106 -6.65 10.22 -13.03
C VAL A 106 -7.31 11.51 -13.46
N CYS A 107 -7.41 11.73 -14.74
CA CYS A 107 -8.10 12.87 -15.33
C CYS A 107 -9.20 12.40 -16.28
N GLY A 108 -10.32 13.10 -16.26
CA GLY A 108 -11.42 12.84 -17.18
C GLY A 108 -11.81 14.17 -17.81
N GLY A 109 -11.86 14.24 -19.11
CA GLY A 109 -12.27 15.43 -19.82
C GLY A 109 -13.08 15.10 -21.08
N THR A 110 -13.37 16.12 -21.86
CA THR A 110 -14.18 16.03 -23.08
C THR A 110 -13.54 15.10 -24.11
N ASN A 111 -12.23 14.88 -24.05
CA ASN A 111 -11.44 14.11 -25.01
C ASN A 111 -11.11 12.70 -24.55
N GLY A 112 -11.57 12.27 -23.35
CA GLY A 112 -11.36 10.92 -22.86
C GLY A 112 -10.86 10.86 -21.42
N PHE A 113 -10.29 9.71 -21.09
CA PHE A 113 -9.76 9.38 -19.77
C PHE A 113 -8.23 9.28 -19.89
N GLY A 114 -7.53 10.05 -19.05
CA GLY A 114 -6.08 10.01 -18.91
C GLY A 114 -5.66 9.43 -17.57
N LEU A 115 -4.51 8.75 -17.54
CA LEU A 115 -3.90 8.18 -16.37
C LEU A 115 -2.41 8.47 -16.38
N ILE A 116 -1.91 9.12 -15.33
CA ILE A 116 -0.49 9.36 -15.11
C ILE A 116 -0.05 8.68 -13.84
N THR A 117 1.06 7.99 -13.86
CA THR A 117 1.61 7.28 -12.70
C THR A 117 3.07 7.63 -12.49
N GLY A 118 3.52 7.59 -11.25
CA GLY A 118 4.93 7.75 -10.90
C GLY A 118 5.25 7.17 -9.53
N ASN A 119 6.54 7.06 -9.24
CA ASN A 119 7.08 6.61 -7.98
C ASN A 119 8.01 7.69 -7.42
N LEU A 120 7.94 7.98 -6.11
CA LEU A 120 8.72 9.06 -5.51
C LEU A 120 10.23 8.79 -5.44
N GLY A 121 10.62 7.53 -5.48
CA GLY A 121 12.03 7.11 -5.45
C GLY A 121 12.68 6.97 -6.83
N THR A 122 11.95 7.23 -7.91
CA THR A 122 12.51 7.11 -9.25
C THR A 122 13.29 8.37 -9.59
N THR A 123 14.61 8.24 -9.68
CA THR A 123 15.47 9.26 -10.27
C THR A 123 15.58 9.04 -11.77
N ASP A 124 15.73 10.11 -12.51
CA ASP A 124 15.76 10.17 -13.98
C ASP A 124 16.86 9.37 -14.68
N SER A 125 17.74 8.77 -13.98
CA SER A 125 18.88 8.07 -14.57
C SER A 125 18.56 6.78 -15.32
N SER A 126 17.30 6.38 -15.44
CA SER A 126 16.93 5.05 -15.97
C SER A 126 16.48 5.02 -17.43
N GLY A 127 16.55 6.11 -18.16
CA GLY A 127 16.50 6.10 -19.63
C GLY A 127 15.20 5.63 -20.27
N GLY A 128 14.06 5.79 -19.62
CA GLY A 128 12.76 5.60 -20.24
C GLY A 128 12.19 6.92 -20.75
N GLU A 129 11.72 6.95 -21.97
CA GLU A 129 11.17 8.15 -22.62
C GLU A 129 10.05 8.82 -21.81
N ILE A 130 9.27 8.05 -21.11
CA ILE A 130 8.19 8.52 -20.23
C ILE A 130 8.77 9.11 -18.93
N THR A 131 9.94 8.70 -18.55
CA THR A 131 10.63 9.13 -17.33
C THR A 131 11.42 10.41 -17.53
N ALA A 132 11.99 10.65 -18.70
CA ALA A 132 12.90 11.76 -18.93
C ALA A 132 12.26 13.13 -18.68
N ALA A 133 11.03 13.35 -19.08
CA ALA A 133 10.33 14.61 -18.84
C ALA A 133 9.69 14.73 -17.47
N ARG A 134 9.57 13.62 -16.76
CA ARG A 134 8.97 13.58 -15.41
C ARG A 134 9.97 13.48 -14.29
N SER A 135 11.19 13.20 -14.62
CA SER A 135 12.19 12.83 -13.65
C SER A 135 12.70 13.98 -12.81
N GLU A 136 12.64 15.17 -13.35
CA GLU A 136 12.88 16.38 -12.54
C GLU A 136 11.73 16.69 -11.59
N SER A 137 10.60 16.00 -11.77
CA SER A 137 9.35 16.29 -11.04
C SER A 137 8.83 15.15 -10.15
N VAL A 138 9.57 14.07 -9.99
CA VAL A 138 9.06 12.87 -9.30
C VAL A 138 9.80 12.52 -8.02
N ASN A 139 10.91 13.16 -7.72
CA ASN A 139 11.64 12.94 -6.50
C ASN A 139 10.95 13.64 -5.32
N ALA A 140 10.84 12.91 -4.21
CA ALA A 140 10.47 13.53 -2.97
C ALA A 140 11.60 14.45 -2.52
N ASP A 141 11.25 15.69 -2.22
CA ASP A 141 12.16 16.71 -1.73
C ASP A 141 11.86 17.05 -0.28
N TYR A 142 12.91 17.45 0.44
CA TYR A 142 12.73 18.19 1.67
C TYR A 142 12.05 19.53 1.40
N LEU A 143 11.46 20.15 2.41
CA LEU A 143 10.83 21.45 2.25
C LEU A 143 11.80 22.57 1.86
N ASP A 144 13.10 22.38 2.10
CA ASP A 144 14.16 23.32 1.71
C ASP A 144 14.59 23.17 0.24
N GLY A 145 14.08 22.13 -0.46
CA GLY A 145 14.35 21.87 -1.86
C GLY A 145 15.56 20.98 -2.11
N SER A 146 16.10 20.33 -1.09
CA SER A 146 17.08 19.26 -1.28
C SER A 146 16.37 17.93 -1.53
N ASP A 147 16.97 17.07 -2.37
CA ASP A 147 16.36 15.80 -2.78
C ASP A 147 16.51 14.74 -1.71
N TYR A 148 15.49 13.87 -1.57
CA TYR A 148 15.62 12.59 -0.87
C TYR A 148 16.29 11.57 -1.78
N ALA A 149 17.06 10.65 -1.22
CA ALA A 149 17.44 9.44 -1.93
C ALA A 149 16.28 8.43 -1.94
N ALA A 150 16.21 7.59 -2.97
CA ALA A 150 15.15 6.58 -3.12
C ALA A 150 15.01 5.66 -1.89
N THR A 151 16.13 5.37 -1.23
CA THR A 151 16.22 4.50 -0.06
C THR A 151 16.11 5.24 1.28
N ASP A 152 15.94 6.57 1.26
CA ASP A 152 15.75 7.33 2.50
C ASP A 152 14.42 6.97 3.14
N GLU A 153 14.42 6.94 4.48
CA GLU A 153 13.24 6.62 5.27
C GLU A 153 12.51 7.89 5.70
N LEU A 154 11.25 7.96 5.33
CA LEU A 154 10.32 8.98 5.80
C LEU A 154 9.69 8.51 7.11
N THR A 155 10.10 9.10 8.22
CA THR A 155 9.57 8.78 9.54
C THR A 155 8.18 9.36 9.76
N ALA A 156 7.44 8.81 10.73
CA ALA A 156 6.11 9.30 11.09
C ALA A 156 6.12 10.81 11.37
N GLY A 157 5.26 11.54 10.68
CA GLY A 157 5.14 12.98 10.81
C GLY A 157 6.10 13.80 9.95
N THR A 158 7.00 13.18 9.19
CA THR A 158 7.85 13.87 8.21
C THR A 158 7.01 14.48 7.11
N THR A 159 7.28 15.74 6.79
CA THR A 159 6.64 16.46 5.69
C THR A 159 7.63 16.55 4.52
N PHE A 160 7.16 16.24 3.35
CA PHE A 160 7.92 16.27 2.11
C PHE A 160 7.08 16.91 1.00
N LYS A 161 7.72 17.30 -0.08
CA LYS A 161 7.06 17.81 -1.27
C LYS A 161 7.55 17.05 -2.50
N PHE A 162 6.77 17.05 -3.55
CA PHE A 162 7.15 16.52 -4.85
C PHE A 162 6.35 17.22 -5.95
N ASP A 163 6.94 17.26 -7.13
CA ASP A 163 6.32 17.85 -8.29
C ASP A 163 5.70 16.77 -9.17
N ILE A 164 4.53 17.05 -9.72
CA ILE A 164 3.86 16.22 -10.71
C ILE A 164 3.72 17.00 -11.99
N ASN A 165 4.28 16.48 -13.08
CA ASN A 165 4.09 17.01 -14.40
C ASN A 165 2.87 16.35 -15.06
N LEU A 166 1.92 17.15 -15.50
CA LEU A 166 0.69 16.72 -16.17
C LEU A 166 0.86 16.70 -17.69
N ASP A 167 1.89 17.40 -18.20
CA ASP A 167 2.21 17.47 -19.61
C ASP A 167 3.18 16.34 -20.00
N LEU A 168 2.65 15.34 -20.69
CA LEU A 168 3.43 14.21 -21.20
C LEU A 168 4.19 14.53 -22.48
N ASN A 169 3.73 15.55 -23.23
CA ASN A 169 4.30 15.92 -24.49
C ASN A 169 5.69 16.55 -24.36
N ALA A 170 6.05 17.06 -23.17
CA ALA A 170 7.41 17.54 -22.93
C ALA A 170 8.47 16.42 -23.06
N ALA A 171 8.04 15.15 -23.09
CA ALA A 171 8.92 13.98 -23.26
C ALA A 171 8.89 13.37 -24.66
N ASP A 172 7.99 13.79 -25.53
CA ASP A 172 7.97 13.31 -26.92
C ASP A 172 9.09 14.00 -27.72
N PRO A 173 10.11 13.23 -28.17
CA PRO A 173 11.13 13.79 -29.04
C PRO A 173 10.56 14.29 -30.37
N ASN A 174 9.29 13.98 -30.65
CA ASN A 174 8.57 14.38 -31.86
C ASN A 174 7.64 15.60 -31.60
N ALA A 175 7.31 15.93 -30.37
CA ALA A 175 6.44 17.05 -29.98
C ALA A 175 6.96 18.42 -30.48
N ALA A 176 8.27 18.53 -30.67
CA ALA A 176 8.88 19.72 -31.27
C ALA A 176 8.64 19.88 -32.79
N SER A 177 8.09 18.87 -33.47
CA SER A 177 7.93 18.86 -34.92
C SER A 177 6.49 19.05 -35.38
N ASP A 178 5.48 18.79 -34.60
CA ASP A 178 4.07 18.94 -34.95
C ASP A 178 3.37 20.15 -34.30
N GLY A 179 3.90 20.64 -33.21
CA GLY A 179 3.46 21.92 -32.61
C GLY A 179 2.05 21.89 -32.00
N ASP A 180 1.50 20.74 -31.77
CA ASP A 180 0.23 20.58 -31.04
C ASP A 180 0.44 19.82 -29.73
N ASN A 181 -0.03 20.40 -28.65
CA ASN A 181 -0.20 19.74 -27.34
C ASN A 181 -1.49 18.93 -27.36
N ASP A 182 -1.67 18.12 -28.39
CA ASP A 182 -2.93 17.47 -28.64
C ASP A 182 -2.90 16.03 -28.10
N ALA A 183 -3.65 15.77 -27.03
CA ALA A 183 -3.94 14.44 -26.51
C ALA A 183 -4.72 13.54 -27.50
N SER A 184 -4.84 13.95 -28.77
CA SER A 184 -5.57 13.22 -29.80
C SER A 184 -4.75 12.10 -30.47
N GLU A 185 -3.44 12.03 -30.23
CA GLU A 185 -2.62 10.94 -30.73
C GLU A 185 -2.87 9.68 -29.87
N ALA A 186 -3.32 8.64 -30.54
CA ALA A 186 -3.73 7.38 -29.91
C ALA A 186 -2.57 6.73 -29.14
N GLY A 187 -2.55 6.94 -27.82
CA GLY A 187 -1.57 6.36 -26.91
C GLY A 187 -1.07 7.32 -25.82
N GLU A 188 -1.32 8.61 -25.90
CA GLU A 188 -0.87 9.60 -24.95
C GLU A 188 -1.92 9.84 -23.85
N ALA A 189 -1.58 9.49 -22.65
CA ALA A 189 -2.41 9.69 -21.46
C ALA A 189 -2.03 10.98 -20.73
N ALA A 190 -1.93 12.10 -21.44
CA ALA A 190 -1.67 13.40 -20.85
C ALA A 190 -2.89 13.91 -20.09
N CYS A 191 -2.66 14.53 -18.94
CA CYS A 191 -3.73 15.13 -18.15
C CYS A 191 -3.80 16.66 -18.29
N ASN A 192 -2.83 17.30 -18.93
CA ASN A 192 -2.82 18.74 -19.09
C ASN A 192 -4.09 19.26 -19.80
N ALA A 193 -4.46 18.66 -20.94
CA ALA A 193 -5.67 19.04 -21.69
C ALA A 193 -6.99 18.90 -20.90
N SER A 194 -6.98 18.10 -19.83
CA SER A 194 -8.10 17.90 -18.92
C SER A 194 -7.94 18.63 -17.58
N ALA A 195 -6.90 19.46 -17.45
CA ALA A 195 -6.55 20.18 -16.23
C ALA A 195 -6.86 21.68 -16.32
N GLY A 196 -7.95 22.03 -16.99
CA GLY A 196 -8.46 23.42 -17.09
C GLY A 196 -9.22 23.90 -15.88
N VAL A 197 -9.52 25.19 -15.82
CA VAL A 197 -10.34 25.77 -14.75
C VAL A 197 -11.74 25.17 -14.75
N GLY A 198 -12.16 24.66 -13.60
CA GLY A 198 -13.47 24.01 -13.38
C GLY A 198 -13.44 22.49 -13.58
N GLU A 199 -12.33 21.92 -14.04
CA GLU A 199 -12.14 20.47 -14.15
C GLU A 199 -11.67 19.87 -12.83
N THR A 200 -11.84 18.55 -12.71
CA THR A 200 -11.50 17.80 -11.50
C THR A 200 -10.52 16.67 -11.87
N LEU A 201 -9.46 16.57 -11.09
CA LEU A 201 -8.49 15.50 -11.15
C LEU A 201 -8.61 14.64 -9.88
N GLU A 202 -8.27 13.36 -9.96
CA GLU A 202 -8.17 12.48 -8.81
C GLU A 202 -6.70 12.08 -8.60
N LEU A 203 -6.13 12.48 -7.47
CA LEU A 203 -4.81 12.06 -7.02
C LEU A 203 -4.93 10.92 -6.04
N LYS A 204 -4.29 9.82 -6.35
CA LYS A 204 -4.19 8.64 -5.49
C LYS A 204 -2.74 8.40 -5.13
N MET A 205 -2.44 8.35 -3.84
CA MET A 205 -1.13 7.95 -3.31
C MET A 205 -1.24 6.58 -2.68
N ILE A 206 -0.31 5.71 -3.01
CA ILE A 206 -0.28 4.30 -2.59
C ILE A 206 1.06 4.06 -1.91
N VAL A 207 1.04 3.52 -0.70
CA VAL A 207 2.25 3.10 0.02
C VAL A 207 2.35 1.59 -0.08
N ASP A 208 3.48 1.05 -0.52
CA ASP A 208 3.67 -0.40 -0.58
C ASP A 208 3.63 -1.01 0.83
N GLY A 209 2.80 -2.04 1.00
CA GLY A 209 2.51 -2.62 2.30
C GLY A 209 1.76 -1.70 3.28
N GLY A 210 1.31 -0.53 2.83
CA GLY A 210 0.61 0.48 3.62
C GLY A 210 -0.78 0.82 3.08
N GLY A 211 -1.26 1.98 3.47
CA GLY A 211 -2.57 2.48 3.07
C GLY A 211 -2.56 3.29 1.79
N THR A 212 -3.74 3.55 1.28
CA THR A 212 -3.98 4.42 0.12
C THR A 212 -4.66 5.70 0.55
N THR A 213 -4.22 6.83 -0.01
CA THR A 213 -4.87 8.14 0.15
C THR A 213 -5.40 8.59 -1.20
N ILE A 214 -6.64 9.03 -1.24
CA ILE A 214 -7.28 9.57 -2.44
C ILE A 214 -7.68 11.02 -2.14
N SER A 215 -7.38 11.91 -3.07
CA SER A 215 -7.77 13.32 -3.02
C SER A 215 -8.37 13.72 -4.35
N GLU A 216 -9.54 14.32 -4.31
CA GLU A 216 -10.19 14.92 -5.46
C GLU A 216 -9.73 16.38 -5.54
N LEU A 217 -9.21 16.78 -6.69
CA LEU A 217 -8.58 18.07 -6.93
C LEU A 217 -9.45 18.88 -7.87
N GLN A 218 -10.12 19.90 -7.35
CA GLN A 218 -10.86 20.83 -8.18
C GLN A 218 -9.99 22.03 -8.56
N ILE A 219 -9.85 22.27 -9.86
CA ILE A 219 -9.04 23.35 -10.38
C ILE A 219 -9.86 24.64 -10.42
N GLU A 220 -9.67 25.50 -9.44
CA GLU A 220 -10.34 26.81 -9.41
C GLU A 220 -9.57 27.88 -10.18
N SER A 221 -8.26 27.75 -10.27
CA SER A 221 -7.38 28.72 -10.92
C SER A 221 -6.11 28.04 -11.43
N ILE A 222 -5.67 28.44 -12.61
CA ILE A 222 -4.40 28.00 -13.21
C ILE A 222 -3.23 28.96 -12.91
N THR A 223 -3.39 29.87 -11.96
CA THR A 223 -2.31 30.82 -11.61
C THR A 223 -1.29 30.14 -10.71
N SER A 224 0.01 30.18 -11.07
CA SER A 224 1.10 29.63 -10.26
C SER A 224 1.05 30.13 -8.80
N GLY A 225 1.25 29.20 -7.86
CA GLY A 225 1.17 29.43 -6.41
C GLY A 225 -0.25 29.44 -5.84
N LYS A 226 -1.28 29.19 -6.64
CA LYS A 226 -2.65 28.99 -6.13
C LYS A 226 -2.85 27.55 -5.69
N GLU A 227 -3.64 27.37 -4.66
CA GLU A 227 -4.03 26.06 -4.14
C GLU A 227 -5.10 25.44 -5.04
N VAL A 228 -4.97 24.14 -5.25
CA VAL A 228 -5.99 23.28 -5.86
C VAL A 228 -6.70 22.55 -4.73
N THR A 229 -8.01 22.65 -4.67
CA THR A 229 -8.82 22.14 -3.55
C THR A 229 -9.77 21.04 -3.99
#